data_e91e642be056bb94fa346bbe40836e55
#
_entry.id   e91e642be056bb94fa346bbe40836e55
#
_cell.length_a   1.000
_cell.length_b   1.000
_cell.length_c   1.000
_cell.angle_alpha   90.00
_cell.angle_beta   90.00
_cell.angle_gamma   90.00
#
_symmetry.space_group_name_H-M   'P 1'
#
loop_
_entity.id
_entity.type
_entity.pdbx_description
1 polymer ?
#
loop_
_entity_poly.entity_id
_entity_poly.type
_entity_poly.pdbx_seq_one_letter_code
_entity_poly.pdbx_strand_id
1 'polypeptide(L)'
;MFEEHGDEVKHFYINDYPFPSMESFLDKLGLILHLKEVFYTPPHSKIPIHTDHGRYTNHGKINVTWGPDEGVTQWWKSDKIYRKQMSGDGKHTTENHDNLWAEEEDCELLYEANTNRPSLVNVGVLHGTHNPTDTGRWTLCFVPVDKRHKFLHWDTCLDIFKDYV
;
A
#
# COMPACT_ATOMS: atom_id res chain seq x y z
N MET A 1 -12.72 -6.59 18.03
CA MET A 1 -13.68 -7.40 17.27
C MET A 1 -13.97 -6.58 16.01
N PHE A 2 -13.49 -7.03 14.87
CA PHE A 2 -13.77 -6.36 13.60
C PHE A 2 -15.16 -6.83 13.17
N GLU A 3 -16.13 -5.91 13.14
CA GLU A 3 -17.47 -6.20 12.65
C GLU A 3 -17.41 -6.57 11.18
N GLU A 4 -18.32 -7.42 10.70
CA GLU A 4 -18.48 -7.73 9.29
C GLU A 4 -18.68 -6.43 8.50
N HIS A 5 -17.68 -6.03 7.76
CA HIS A 5 -17.71 -4.84 6.95
C HIS A 5 -18.06 -5.25 5.53
N GLY A 6 -19.31 -5.16 5.15
CA GLY A 6 -19.88 -5.29 3.80
C GLY A 6 -18.98 -5.63 2.59
N ASP A 7 -19.56 -5.69 1.42
CA ASP A 7 -18.92 -6.20 0.19
C ASP A 7 -18.02 -5.16 -0.53
N GLU A 8 -17.66 -4.04 0.12
CA GLU A 8 -16.86 -2.98 -0.49
C GLU A 8 -15.45 -2.89 0.10
N VAL A 9 -14.47 -2.66 -0.77
CA VAL A 9 -13.11 -2.27 -0.36
C VAL A 9 -13.18 -0.98 0.46
N LYS A 10 -12.56 -0.97 1.63
CA LYS A 10 -12.52 0.20 2.51
C LYS A 10 -11.10 0.63 2.78
N HIS A 11 -10.90 1.93 2.85
CA HIS A 11 -9.63 2.57 3.16
C HIS A 11 -9.82 3.58 4.30
N PHE A 12 -8.95 3.51 5.31
CA PHE A 12 -8.99 4.38 6.48
C PHE A 12 -7.61 4.93 6.79
N TYR A 13 -7.52 6.22 7.09
CA TYR A 13 -6.35 6.81 7.73
C TYR A 13 -6.47 6.66 9.25
N ILE A 14 -5.41 6.15 9.88
CA ILE A 14 -5.33 5.93 11.32
C ILE A 14 -4.14 6.68 11.95
N ASN A 15 -3.85 7.87 11.43
CA ASN A 15 -2.68 8.67 11.84
C ASN A 15 -2.65 9.00 13.34
N ASP A 16 -3.81 9.11 13.97
CA ASP A 16 -3.95 9.42 15.40
C ASP A 16 -3.61 8.23 16.33
N TYR A 17 -3.52 7.00 15.77
CA TYR A 17 -3.14 5.84 16.57
C TYR A 17 -1.62 5.72 16.68
N PRO A 18 -1.08 5.56 17.90
CA PRO A 18 0.35 5.38 18.11
C PRO A 18 0.79 3.96 17.72
N PHE A 19 1.95 3.88 17.09
CA PHE A 19 2.65 2.63 16.79
C PHE A 19 4.09 2.71 17.30
N PRO A 20 4.32 2.75 18.62
CA PRO A 20 5.62 3.10 19.20
C PRO A 20 6.75 2.17 18.75
N SER A 21 6.47 0.89 18.52
CA SER A 21 7.49 -0.05 18.03
C SER A 21 7.92 0.27 16.60
N MET A 22 6.98 0.58 15.70
CA MET A 22 7.28 0.96 14.32
C MET A 22 7.96 2.34 14.27
N GLU A 23 7.47 3.29 15.03
CA GLU A 23 8.06 4.64 15.14
C GLU A 23 9.51 4.57 15.65
N SER A 24 9.77 3.77 16.69
CA SER A 24 11.11 3.55 17.23
C SER A 24 12.02 2.82 16.24
N PHE A 25 11.48 1.85 15.50
CA PHE A 25 12.22 1.14 14.46
C PHE A 25 12.65 2.09 13.33
N LEU A 26 11.72 2.89 12.81
CA LEU A 26 12.00 3.84 11.74
C LEU A 26 12.97 4.94 12.20
N ASP A 27 12.82 5.43 13.43
CA ASP A 27 13.74 6.46 13.96
C ASP A 27 15.18 5.96 14.05
N LYS A 28 15.42 4.70 14.41
CA LYS A 28 16.76 4.08 14.38
C LYS A 28 17.37 4.05 12.98
N LEU A 29 16.52 4.01 11.94
CA LEU A 29 16.94 4.07 10.54
C LEU A 29 17.02 5.52 10.00
N GLY A 30 16.80 6.53 10.85
CA GLY A 30 16.79 7.93 10.45
C GLY A 30 15.54 8.35 9.70
N LEU A 31 14.44 7.60 9.83
CA LEU A 31 13.18 7.82 9.13
C LEU A 31 12.09 8.32 10.07
N ILE A 32 10.98 8.79 9.49
CA ILE A 32 9.76 9.21 10.19
C ILE A 32 8.60 8.39 9.66
N LEU A 33 7.71 7.95 10.54
CA LEU A 33 6.42 7.37 10.16
C LEU A 33 5.45 8.50 9.82
N HIS A 34 5.15 8.66 8.52
CA HIS A 34 4.38 9.79 8.00
C HIS A 34 2.89 9.49 7.94
N LEU A 35 2.50 8.38 7.30
CA LEU A 35 1.10 7.96 7.17
C LEU A 35 0.92 6.55 7.69
N LYS A 36 -0.26 6.32 8.24
CA LYS A 36 -0.74 5.02 8.71
C LYS A 36 -2.12 4.77 8.10
N GLU A 37 -2.22 3.75 7.30
CA GLU A 37 -3.41 3.44 6.52
C GLU A 37 -3.85 2.00 6.78
N VAL A 38 -5.15 1.77 6.77
CA VAL A 38 -5.73 0.43 6.83
C VAL A 38 -6.63 0.22 5.64
N PHE A 39 -6.44 -0.90 4.96
CA PHE A 39 -7.30 -1.36 3.88
C PHE A 39 -8.04 -2.62 4.29
N TYR A 40 -9.30 -2.69 3.95
CA TYR A 40 -10.10 -3.89 4.00
C TYR A 40 -10.43 -4.34 2.58
N THR A 41 -10.04 -5.56 2.24
CA THR A 41 -10.39 -6.21 0.98
C THR A 41 -11.40 -7.31 1.29
N PRO A 42 -12.67 -7.16 0.88
CA PRO A 42 -13.72 -8.14 1.14
C PRO A 42 -13.42 -9.52 0.55
N PRO A 43 -14.19 -10.55 0.94
CA PRO A 43 -14.20 -11.83 0.23
C PRO A 43 -14.38 -11.65 -1.28
N HIS A 44 -13.73 -12.49 -2.08
CA HIS A 44 -13.85 -12.55 -3.54
C HIS A 44 -13.69 -11.20 -4.26
N SER A 45 -12.86 -10.32 -3.72
CA SER A 45 -12.70 -8.97 -4.25
C SER A 45 -11.24 -8.64 -4.61
N LYS A 46 -11.09 -7.55 -5.35
CA LYS A 46 -9.79 -7.01 -5.80
C LYS A 46 -9.72 -5.51 -5.49
N ILE A 47 -8.51 -5.04 -5.16
CA ILE A 47 -8.18 -3.63 -5.32
C ILE A 47 -7.65 -3.48 -6.74
N PRO A 48 -8.24 -2.57 -7.55
CA PRO A 48 -7.84 -2.38 -8.95
C PRO A 48 -6.35 -2.07 -9.12
N ILE A 49 -5.82 -2.36 -10.30
CA ILE A 49 -4.41 -2.13 -10.64
C ILE A 49 -4.14 -0.63 -10.75
N HIS A 50 -3.25 -0.13 -9.89
CA HIS A 50 -2.90 1.29 -9.81
C HIS A 50 -1.48 1.49 -9.27
N THR A 51 -1.02 2.75 -9.30
CA THR A 51 0.13 3.21 -8.52
C THR A 51 -0.35 4.10 -7.38
N ASP A 52 0.33 4.07 -6.26
CA ASP A 52 0.12 5.09 -5.23
C ASP A 52 0.86 6.36 -5.66
N HIS A 53 0.14 7.46 -5.83
CA HIS A 53 0.66 8.77 -6.25
C HIS A 53 1.43 8.80 -7.59
N GLY A 54 0.79 9.26 -8.64
CA GLY A 54 1.41 9.46 -9.95
C GLY A 54 2.57 10.47 -10.01
N ARG A 55 2.80 11.25 -8.94
CA ARG A 55 3.94 12.18 -8.83
C ARG A 55 5.17 11.54 -8.19
N TYR A 56 5.01 10.48 -7.42
CA TYR A 56 6.06 9.81 -6.67
C TYR A 56 6.18 8.38 -7.15
N THR A 57 6.53 8.24 -8.43
CA THR A 57 6.80 6.94 -9.00
C THR A 57 7.92 6.25 -8.21
N ASN A 58 7.71 4.97 -7.95
CA ASN A 58 8.75 4.11 -7.38
C ASN A 58 9.07 4.37 -5.91
N HIS A 59 8.05 4.48 -5.06
CA HIS A 59 8.25 4.55 -3.60
C HIS A 59 7.76 3.29 -2.89
N GLY A 60 8.22 3.12 -1.64
CA GLY A 60 7.93 1.94 -0.82
C GLY A 60 7.05 2.23 0.37
N LYS A 61 6.26 1.22 0.77
CA LYS A 61 5.52 1.15 2.04
C LYS A 61 5.92 -0.12 2.80
N ILE A 62 5.64 -0.14 4.09
CA ILE A 62 5.74 -1.36 4.89
C ILE A 62 4.31 -1.84 5.13
N ASN A 63 3.97 -3.01 4.62
CA ASN A 63 2.66 -3.62 4.78
C ASN A 63 2.70 -4.79 5.76
N VAL A 64 1.66 -4.91 6.57
CA VAL A 64 1.37 -6.08 7.39
C VAL A 64 -0.08 -6.46 7.16
N THR A 65 -0.32 -7.71 6.79
CA THR A 65 -1.64 -8.19 6.44
C THR A 65 -2.14 -9.24 7.40
N TRP A 66 -3.44 -9.20 7.69
CA TRP A 66 -4.17 -10.23 8.41
C TRP A 66 -5.31 -10.75 7.53
N GLY A 67 -5.45 -12.05 7.49
CA GLY A 67 -6.45 -12.73 6.70
C GLY A 67 -5.92 -14.02 6.10
N PRO A 68 -6.61 -14.55 5.10
CA PRO A 68 -6.23 -15.80 4.46
C PRO A 68 -4.90 -15.69 3.71
N ASP A 69 -4.14 -16.76 3.74
CA ASP A 69 -2.81 -16.85 3.10
C ASP A 69 -2.88 -16.75 1.58
N GLU A 70 -4.02 -17.10 0.99
CA GLU A 70 -4.28 -17.01 -0.45
C GLU A 70 -4.52 -15.58 -0.94
N GLY A 71 -4.76 -14.64 -0.01
CA GLY A 71 -4.87 -13.22 -0.33
C GLY A 71 -3.51 -12.62 -0.63
N VAL A 72 -3.34 -12.04 -1.81
CA VAL A 72 -2.04 -11.57 -2.31
C VAL A 72 -2.05 -10.11 -2.75
N THR A 73 -0.88 -9.49 -2.68
CA THR A 73 -0.57 -8.27 -3.42
C THR A 73 0.07 -8.70 -4.74
N GLN A 74 -0.34 -8.08 -5.83
CA GLN A 74 0.08 -8.42 -7.19
C GLN A 74 0.76 -7.21 -7.83
N TRP A 75 1.84 -7.45 -8.58
CA TRP A 75 2.56 -6.43 -9.36
C TRP A 75 2.43 -6.71 -10.83
N TRP A 76 2.15 -5.65 -11.58
CA TRP A 76 1.73 -5.74 -12.96
C TRP A 76 2.57 -4.85 -13.87
N LYS A 77 2.60 -5.20 -15.16
CA LYS A 77 3.15 -4.38 -16.23
C LYS A 77 2.07 -4.13 -17.27
N SER A 78 2.00 -2.89 -17.75
CA SER A 78 1.13 -2.50 -18.86
C SER A 78 1.76 -1.37 -19.66
N ASP A 79 1.56 -1.40 -20.97
CA ASP A 79 1.86 -0.30 -21.87
C ASP A 79 0.64 0.64 -22.05
N LYS A 80 -0.53 0.25 -21.55
CA LYS A 80 -1.78 1.01 -21.58
C LYS A 80 -2.13 1.54 -20.21
N ILE A 81 -1.53 2.66 -19.85
CA ILE A 81 -1.69 3.31 -18.56
C ILE A 81 -2.46 4.61 -18.73
N TYR A 82 -3.42 4.89 -17.86
CA TYR A 82 -4.16 6.14 -17.85
C TYR A 82 -4.06 6.82 -16.47
N ARG A 83 -4.27 8.14 -16.46
CA ARG A 83 -4.34 8.91 -15.21
C ARG A 83 -5.78 8.98 -14.73
N LYS A 84 -5.93 8.78 -13.43
CA LYS A 84 -7.18 9.04 -12.74
C LYS A 84 -6.92 10.00 -11.60
N GLN A 85 -7.64 11.12 -11.60
CA GLN A 85 -7.59 12.05 -10.50
C GLN A 85 -8.38 11.46 -9.31
N MET A 86 -7.72 11.38 -8.18
CA MET A 86 -8.33 11.01 -6.91
C MET A 86 -8.59 12.27 -6.11
N SER A 87 -9.81 12.43 -5.60
CA SER A 87 -10.12 13.50 -4.68
C SER A 87 -9.54 13.19 -3.31
N GLY A 88 -8.91 14.17 -2.69
CA GLY A 88 -8.57 14.08 -1.27
C GLY A 88 -9.85 13.94 -0.42
N ASP A 89 -9.74 13.29 0.71
CA ASP A 89 -10.86 13.11 1.66
C ASP A 89 -11.21 14.41 2.44
N GLY A 90 -10.46 15.48 2.18
CA GLY A 90 -10.62 16.78 2.85
C GLY A 90 -10.15 16.81 4.31
N LYS A 91 -9.85 15.65 4.90
CA LYS A 91 -9.45 15.51 6.30
C LYS A 91 -7.95 15.17 6.44
N HIS A 92 -7.46 14.23 5.67
CA HIS A 92 -6.09 13.73 5.74
C HIS A 92 -5.28 14.13 4.51
N THR A 93 -5.93 14.27 3.37
CA THR A 93 -5.36 14.89 2.17
C THR A 93 -6.31 15.95 1.66
N THR A 94 -5.82 17.18 1.53
CA THR A 94 -6.57 18.32 0.97
C THR A 94 -6.30 18.51 -0.52
N GLU A 95 -5.25 17.86 -1.04
CA GLU A 95 -4.85 17.98 -2.44
C GLU A 95 -5.42 16.81 -3.26
N ASN A 96 -5.93 17.15 -4.44
CA ASN A 96 -6.19 16.15 -5.46
C ASN A 96 -4.85 15.60 -5.95
N HIS A 97 -4.76 14.29 -6.10
CA HIS A 97 -3.59 13.63 -6.64
C HIS A 97 -3.98 12.71 -7.80
N ASP A 98 -3.08 12.54 -8.73
CA ASP A 98 -3.26 11.60 -9.83
C ASP A 98 -2.60 10.28 -9.47
N ASN A 99 -3.34 9.18 -9.69
CA ASN A 99 -2.78 7.86 -9.72
C ASN A 99 -2.71 7.36 -11.16
N LEU A 100 -1.76 6.48 -11.44
CA LEU A 100 -1.74 5.75 -12.70
C LEU A 100 -2.53 4.46 -12.51
N TRP A 101 -3.32 4.13 -13.51
CA TRP A 101 -4.22 2.97 -13.52
C TRP A 101 -4.05 2.17 -14.80
N ALA A 102 -4.38 0.89 -14.74
CA ALA A 102 -4.46 0.04 -15.92
C ALA A 102 -5.59 -0.99 -15.75
N GLU A 103 -6.20 -1.40 -16.85
CA GLU A 103 -7.19 -2.47 -16.85
C GLU A 103 -6.48 -3.83 -16.84
N GLU A 104 -7.01 -4.79 -16.09
CA GLU A 104 -6.38 -6.12 -15.91
C GLU A 104 -6.16 -6.84 -17.25
N GLU A 105 -7.09 -6.70 -18.20
CA GLU A 105 -7.01 -7.29 -19.53
C GLU A 105 -5.85 -6.76 -20.40
N ASP A 106 -5.34 -5.58 -20.04
CA ASP A 106 -4.21 -4.93 -20.71
C ASP A 106 -2.89 -5.11 -19.92
N CYS A 107 -2.89 -5.96 -18.89
CA CYS A 107 -1.77 -6.13 -17.99
C CYS A 107 -1.16 -7.52 -18.04
N GLU A 108 0.14 -7.60 -17.86
CA GLU A 108 0.91 -8.80 -17.57
C GLU A 108 1.18 -8.88 -16.07
N LEU A 109 0.78 -9.99 -15.43
CA LEU A 109 1.15 -10.25 -14.03
C LEU A 109 2.63 -10.61 -13.97
N LEU A 110 3.41 -9.84 -13.24
CA LEU A 110 4.85 -10.07 -13.07
C LEU A 110 5.16 -10.90 -11.82
N TYR A 111 4.46 -10.58 -10.72
CA TYR A 111 4.75 -11.17 -9.43
C TYR A 111 3.55 -11.05 -8.50
N GLU A 112 3.42 -11.98 -7.58
CA GLU A 112 2.48 -11.89 -6.46
C GLU A 112 3.11 -12.37 -5.17
N ALA A 113 2.72 -11.78 -4.06
CA ALA A 113 3.18 -12.16 -2.74
C ALA A 113 2.10 -11.94 -1.68
N ASN A 114 2.11 -12.85 -0.72
CA ASN A 114 1.44 -12.67 0.53
C ASN A 114 2.26 -11.71 1.42
N THR A 115 1.60 -10.78 2.10
CA THR A 115 2.22 -9.81 3.02
C THR A 115 1.81 -10.03 4.47
N ASN A 116 1.57 -11.28 4.89
CA ASN A 116 1.18 -11.67 6.26
C ASN A 116 2.27 -11.41 7.30
N ARG A 117 3.48 -11.13 6.86
CA ARG A 117 4.60 -10.63 7.67
C ARG A 117 4.88 -9.18 7.27
N PRO A 118 5.53 -8.38 8.15
CA PRO A 118 6.01 -7.07 7.74
C PRO A 118 6.81 -7.18 6.45
N SER A 119 6.35 -6.51 5.41
CA SER A 119 6.91 -6.62 4.06
C SER A 119 7.12 -5.24 3.48
N LEU A 120 8.30 -5.00 2.93
CA LEU A 120 8.56 -3.81 2.15
C LEU A 120 7.94 -4.00 0.75
N VAL A 121 7.04 -3.10 0.35
CA VAL A 121 6.29 -3.20 -0.90
C VAL A 121 6.52 -1.97 -1.78
N ASN A 122 6.80 -2.21 -3.07
CA ASN A 122 6.90 -1.13 -4.04
C ASN A 122 5.49 -0.77 -4.53
N VAL A 123 5.01 0.39 -4.11
CA VAL A 123 3.68 0.91 -4.47
C VAL A 123 3.74 2.03 -5.51
N GLY A 124 4.94 2.41 -5.94
CA GLY A 124 5.16 3.34 -7.03
C GLY A 124 5.06 2.72 -8.43
N VAL A 125 4.95 1.39 -8.52
CA VAL A 125 4.68 0.65 -9.75
C VAL A 125 3.26 0.11 -9.74
N LEU A 126 2.75 -0.32 -10.90
CA LEU A 126 1.41 -0.90 -11.01
C LEU A 126 1.27 -2.10 -10.08
N HIS A 127 0.34 -2.01 -9.15
CA HIS A 127 0.03 -3.07 -8.19
C HIS A 127 -1.46 -3.10 -7.86
N GLY A 128 -1.89 -4.21 -7.32
CA GLY A 128 -3.25 -4.40 -6.86
C GLY A 128 -3.30 -5.44 -5.74
N THR A 129 -4.49 -5.74 -5.27
CA THR A 129 -4.70 -6.79 -4.27
C THR A 129 -5.79 -7.73 -4.77
N HIS A 130 -5.61 -9.02 -4.55
CA HIS A 130 -6.60 -10.04 -4.82
C HIS A 130 -6.86 -10.87 -3.56
N ASN A 131 -8.13 -10.97 -3.18
CA ASN A 131 -8.61 -11.84 -2.12
C ASN A 131 -9.61 -12.85 -2.72
N PRO A 132 -9.17 -14.06 -3.06
CA PRO A 132 -10.03 -15.08 -3.69
C PRO A 132 -10.88 -15.88 -2.70
N THR A 133 -10.79 -15.60 -1.39
CA THR A 133 -11.35 -16.43 -0.33
C THR A 133 -12.68 -15.91 0.21
N ASP A 134 -13.36 -16.73 1.01
CA ASP A 134 -14.61 -16.39 1.71
C ASP A 134 -14.42 -15.49 2.94
N THR A 135 -13.17 -15.13 3.27
CA THR A 135 -12.82 -14.33 4.45
C THR A 135 -12.20 -13.00 4.03
N GLY A 136 -12.60 -11.91 4.68
CA GLY A 136 -12.03 -10.59 4.44
C GLY A 136 -10.54 -10.49 4.83
N ARG A 137 -9.81 -9.63 4.15
CA ARG A 137 -8.37 -9.39 4.33
C ARG A 137 -8.14 -7.96 4.78
N TRP A 138 -7.36 -7.78 5.83
CA TRP A 138 -6.95 -6.48 6.34
C TRP A 138 -5.47 -6.22 6.07
N THR A 139 -5.13 -5.04 5.60
CA THR A 139 -3.75 -4.62 5.39
C THR A 139 -3.49 -3.31 6.12
N LEU A 140 -2.54 -3.32 7.04
CA LEU A 140 -2.00 -2.11 7.66
C LEU A 140 -0.78 -1.67 6.88
N CYS A 141 -0.79 -0.42 6.44
CA CYS A 141 0.28 0.20 5.67
C CYS A 141 0.95 1.31 6.48
N PHE A 142 2.26 1.27 6.57
CA PHE A 142 3.10 2.31 7.11
C PHE A 142 3.88 2.98 6.00
N VAL A 143 3.78 4.30 5.91
CA VAL A 143 4.49 5.10 4.91
C VAL A 143 5.67 5.81 5.57
N PRO A 144 6.90 5.31 5.39
CA PRO A 144 8.09 5.97 5.89
C PRO A 144 8.48 7.15 4.98
N VAL A 145 9.02 8.20 5.58
CA VAL A 145 9.63 9.33 4.88
C VAL A 145 10.98 9.68 5.50
N ASP A 146 11.79 10.43 4.78
CA ASP A 146 13.03 10.98 5.33
C ASP A 146 12.77 12.10 6.37
N LYS A 147 13.81 12.59 7.04
CA LYS A 147 13.72 13.67 8.01
C LYS A 147 13.30 15.04 7.39
N ARG A 148 13.19 15.14 6.07
CA ARG A 148 12.67 16.28 5.31
C ARG A 148 11.24 16.07 4.84
N HIS A 149 10.56 15.01 5.34
CA HIS A 149 9.22 14.59 4.94
C HIS A 149 9.09 14.24 3.45
N LYS A 150 10.15 13.69 2.83
CA LYS A 150 10.11 13.22 1.45
C LYS A 150 9.92 11.72 1.42
N PHE A 151 9.05 11.25 0.52
CA PHE A 151 8.89 9.82 0.23
C PHE A 151 10.22 9.23 -0.22
N LEU A 152 10.48 8.01 0.23
CA LEU A 152 11.69 7.29 -0.11
C LEU A 152 11.55 6.67 -1.50
N HIS A 153 12.52 6.91 -2.37
CA HIS A 153 12.63 6.17 -3.61
C HIS A 153 12.88 4.68 -3.33
N TRP A 154 12.37 3.79 -4.19
CA TRP A 154 12.43 2.34 -3.98
C TRP A 154 13.86 1.83 -3.75
N ASP A 155 14.82 2.27 -4.56
CA ASP A 155 16.22 1.87 -4.39
C ASP A 155 16.79 2.30 -3.03
N THR A 156 16.38 3.47 -2.55
CA THR A 156 16.72 3.95 -1.20
C THR A 156 16.07 3.08 -0.11
N CYS A 157 14.82 2.65 -0.32
CA CYS A 157 14.17 1.70 0.58
C CYS A 157 14.95 0.39 0.65
N LEU A 158 15.32 -0.19 -0.49
CA LEU A 158 16.10 -1.43 -0.54
C LEU A 158 17.42 -1.30 0.21
N ASP A 159 18.10 -0.17 0.09
CA ASP A 159 19.38 0.06 0.75
C ASP A 159 19.24 0.22 2.27
N ILE A 160 18.23 0.97 2.72
CA ILE A 160 17.97 1.19 4.15
C ILE A 160 17.48 -0.10 4.83
N PHE A 161 16.61 -0.86 4.18
CA PHE A 161 15.97 -2.03 4.78
C PHE A 161 16.67 -3.36 4.47
N LYS A 162 17.81 -3.38 3.76
CA LYS A 162 18.50 -4.59 3.29
C LYS A 162 18.79 -5.64 4.38
N ASP A 163 19.03 -5.22 5.61
CA ASP A 163 19.32 -6.11 6.73
C ASP A 163 18.05 -6.65 7.42
N TYR A 164 16.86 -6.30 6.93
CA TYR A 164 15.55 -6.62 7.52
C TYR A 164 14.61 -7.35 6.54
N VAL A 165 15.00 -7.54 5.30
CA VAL A 165 14.20 -8.18 4.23
C VAL A 165 14.86 -9.44 3.71
#